data_210e10cfea2327ba8cad1631830385c1
#
_entry.id   210e10cfea2327ba8cad1631830385c1
#
_cell.length_a   1.000
_cell.length_b   1.000
_cell.length_c   1.000
_cell.angle_alpha   90.00
_cell.angle_beta   90.00
_cell.angle_gamma   90.00
#
_symmetry.space_group_name_H-M   'P 1'
#
loop_
_entity.id
_entity.type
_entity.pdbx_description
1 polymer ?
#
loop_
_entity_poly.entity_id
_entity_poly.type
_entity_poly.pdbx_seq_one_letter_code
_entity_poly.pdbx_strand_id
1 'polypeptide(L)'
;MSKDYSKERRHPKAPSCQQAKISLLFNGTFLYIFGNRPEPSYPAVSGRPDDKKQFNYSIERQTIPGEGPIPEGQYWVQPSELWENNWFKSVFFAPRSAWGNFRLAIHPYPNTQTYTRGGFFIHGGSTPGSAGCSDLTMHMDSFIEKLSNILGGQPTCHIPLTVRYPKP
;
A
#
# COMPACT_ATOMS: atom_id res chain seq x y z
N MET A 1 -20.74 0.21 -5.73
CA MET A 1 -19.92 -0.01 -6.93
C MET A 1 -18.46 0.05 -6.54
N SER A 2 -17.79 -1.07 -6.52
CA SER A 2 -16.32 -1.11 -6.39
C SER A 2 -15.74 -0.44 -7.64
N LYS A 3 -15.07 0.70 -7.49
CA LYS A 3 -14.32 1.29 -8.60
C LYS A 3 -13.26 0.27 -9.03
N ASP A 4 -13.33 -0.17 -10.26
CA ASP A 4 -12.32 -1.02 -10.87
C ASP A 4 -11.08 -0.16 -11.15
N TYR A 5 -10.12 -0.20 -10.23
CA TYR A 5 -8.84 0.50 -10.37
C TYR A 5 -7.87 -0.22 -11.32
N SER A 6 -8.26 -1.36 -11.88
CA SER A 6 -7.45 -2.08 -12.87
C SER A 6 -7.18 -1.26 -14.14
N LYS A 7 -7.96 -0.21 -14.37
CA LYS A 7 -7.77 0.73 -15.48
C LYS A 7 -6.74 1.82 -15.22
N GLU A 8 -6.35 2.06 -13.98
CA GLU A 8 -5.26 2.97 -13.64
C GLU A 8 -3.87 2.33 -13.84
N ARG A 9 -3.68 1.65 -14.97
CA ARG A 9 -2.45 0.91 -15.30
C ARG A 9 -1.25 1.78 -15.65
N ARG A 10 -1.40 3.09 -15.66
CA ARG A 10 -0.29 4.00 -16.00
C ARG A 10 0.43 4.45 -14.74
N HIS A 11 1.25 3.55 -14.22
CA HIS A 11 2.23 3.96 -13.23
C HIS A 11 3.31 4.83 -13.90
N PRO A 12 3.71 5.95 -13.29
CA PRO A 12 4.91 6.63 -13.76
C PRO A 12 6.08 5.65 -13.69
N LYS A 13 6.97 5.72 -14.67
CA LYS A 13 8.12 4.79 -14.78
C LYS A 13 9.19 5.03 -13.71
N ALA A 14 9.17 6.21 -13.10
CA ALA A 14 10.12 6.62 -12.08
C ALA A 14 9.47 7.64 -11.14
N PRO A 15 9.94 7.72 -9.89
CA PRO A 15 9.50 8.77 -8.97
C PRO A 15 9.84 10.16 -9.51
N SER A 16 8.99 11.13 -9.22
CA SER A 16 9.19 12.53 -9.64
C SER A 16 9.97 13.36 -8.64
N CYS A 17 10.39 12.78 -7.52
CA CYS A 17 11.04 13.47 -6.43
C CYS A 17 12.19 12.66 -5.84
N GLN A 18 12.98 13.33 -4.99
CA GLN A 18 14.12 12.73 -4.30
C GLN A 18 13.71 11.56 -3.40
N GLN A 19 14.57 10.56 -3.29
CA GLN A 19 14.36 9.44 -2.38
C GLN A 19 14.48 9.87 -0.93
N ALA A 20 13.53 9.45 -0.10
CA ALA A 20 13.55 9.66 1.34
C ALA A 20 14.66 8.82 2.01
N LYS A 21 15.06 9.23 3.22
CA LYS A 21 16.02 8.49 4.04
C LYS A 21 15.42 7.27 4.75
N ILE A 22 14.12 7.09 4.64
CA ILE A 22 13.40 5.93 5.18
C ILE A 22 12.99 4.98 4.06
N SER A 23 12.71 3.74 4.43
CA SER A 23 12.14 2.73 3.54
C SER A 23 11.04 1.95 4.24
N LEU A 24 10.20 1.30 3.48
CA LEU A 24 9.11 0.46 3.97
C LEU A 24 9.34 -1.00 3.58
N LEU A 25 8.87 -1.90 4.42
CA LEU A 25 8.81 -3.34 4.14
C LEU A 25 7.45 -3.88 4.55
N PHE A 26 6.76 -4.52 3.62
CA PHE A 26 5.55 -5.29 3.89
C PHE A 26 5.85 -6.79 3.76
N ASN A 27 5.57 -7.57 4.82
CA ASN A 27 5.86 -8.99 4.86
C ASN A 27 4.62 -9.89 4.90
N GLY A 28 3.44 -9.32 4.66
CA GLY A 28 2.18 -10.06 4.73
C GLY A 28 1.50 -10.04 6.11
N THR A 29 2.22 -9.63 7.14
CA THR A 29 1.70 -9.52 8.51
C THR A 29 1.84 -8.10 9.07
N PHE A 30 2.94 -7.45 8.74
CA PHE A 30 3.27 -6.09 9.20
C PHE A 30 3.82 -5.24 8.08
N LEU A 31 3.56 -3.95 8.18
CA LEU A 31 4.25 -2.91 7.45
C LEU A 31 5.25 -2.24 8.39
N TYR A 32 6.54 -2.35 8.04
CA TYR A 32 7.64 -1.80 8.81
C TYR A 32 8.14 -0.49 8.21
N ILE A 33 8.54 0.42 9.06
CA ILE A 33 9.29 1.62 8.67
C ILE A 33 10.74 1.43 9.13
N PHE A 34 11.69 1.56 8.21
CA PHE A 34 13.12 1.56 8.51
C PHE A 34 13.72 2.94 8.31
N GLY A 35 14.47 3.41 9.30
CA GLY A 35 15.12 4.71 9.29
C GLY A 35 16.31 4.73 10.24
N ASN A 36 16.78 5.92 10.58
CA ASN A 36 17.91 6.10 11.49
C ASN A 36 17.58 5.78 12.96
N ARG A 37 16.32 5.62 13.29
CA ARG A 37 15.83 5.30 14.64
C ARG A 37 14.90 4.11 14.55
N PRO A 38 14.73 3.36 15.65
CA PRO A 38 13.67 2.36 15.71
C PRO A 38 12.31 3.01 15.48
N GLU A 39 11.56 2.47 14.54
CA GLU A 39 10.23 2.95 14.17
C GLU A 39 9.18 1.87 14.44
N PRO A 40 7.92 2.24 14.70
CA PRO A 40 6.87 1.26 14.92
C PRO A 40 6.58 0.46 13.65
N SER A 41 6.07 -0.75 13.84
CA SER A 41 5.47 -1.56 12.79
C SER A 41 3.95 -1.56 12.94
N TYR A 42 3.26 -1.75 11.81
CA TYR A 42 1.79 -1.69 11.77
C TYR A 42 1.26 -3.02 11.23
N PRO A 43 0.32 -3.66 11.94
CA PRO A 43 -0.37 -4.83 11.38
C PRO A 43 -0.98 -4.50 10.03
N ALA A 44 -0.75 -5.35 9.05
CA ALA A 44 -1.23 -5.15 7.69
C ALA A 44 -1.43 -6.49 6.99
N VAL A 45 -2.41 -6.55 6.11
CA VAL A 45 -2.70 -7.70 5.27
C VAL A 45 -2.85 -7.27 3.82
N SER A 46 -2.77 -8.21 2.88
CA SER A 46 -3.01 -7.95 1.47
C SER A 46 -3.76 -9.12 0.83
N GLY A 47 -4.55 -8.82 -0.17
CA GLY A 47 -5.41 -9.79 -0.82
C GLY A 47 -6.71 -10.03 -0.07
N ARG A 48 -7.60 -10.77 -0.68
CA ARG A 48 -8.81 -11.27 -0.04
C ARG A 48 -8.50 -12.57 0.69
N PRO A 49 -9.08 -12.81 1.88
CA PRO A 49 -8.95 -14.09 2.53
C PRO A 49 -9.50 -15.21 1.64
N ASP A 50 -8.91 -16.39 1.76
CA ASP A 50 -9.38 -17.59 1.07
C ASP A 50 -10.65 -18.17 1.72
N ASP A 51 -11.11 -19.30 1.22
CA ASP A 51 -12.31 -19.99 1.72
C ASP A 51 -12.20 -20.40 3.20
N LYS A 52 -10.98 -20.53 3.71
CA LYS A 52 -10.69 -20.81 5.13
C LYS A 52 -10.53 -19.54 5.96
N LYS A 53 -10.83 -18.37 5.38
CA LYS A 53 -10.65 -17.03 5.98
C LYS A 53 -9.19 -16.73 6.32
N GLN A 54 -8.24 -17.30 5.57
CA GLN A 54 -6.81 -17.09 5.75
C GLN A 54 -6.24 -16.25 4.60
N PHE A 55 -5.25 -15.42 4.90
CA PHE A 55 -4.51 -14.68 3.90
C PHE A 55 -3.43 -15.57 3.31
N ASN A 56 -3.48 -15.76 2.00
CA ASN A 56 -2.57 -16.64 1.27
C ASN A 56 -1.67 -15.82 0.37
N TYR A 57 -0.37 -15.89 0.60
CA TYR A 57 0.66 -15.11 -0.10
C TYR A 57 1.47 -15.94 -1.11
N SER A 58 0.99 -17.13 -1.48
CA SER A 58 1.64 -17.95 -2.50
C SER A 58 1.77 -17.22 -3.84
N ILE A 59 2.73 -17.64 -4.67
CA ILE A 59 2.92 -17.07 -6.00
C ILE A 59 1.65 -17.23 -6.84
N GLU A 60 1.01 -18.38 -6.78
CA GLU A 60 -0.25 -18.65 -7.48
C GLU A 60 -1.31 -17.61 -7.08
N ARG A 61 -1.41 -17.32 -5.79
CA ARG A 61 -2.37 -16.33 -5.29
C ARG A 61 -2.03 -14.90 -5.75
N GLN A 62 -0.75 -14.58 -5.82
CA GLN A 62 -0.28 -13.27 -6.29
C GLN A 62 -0.66 -12.98 -7.75
N THR A 63 -0.88 -14.01 -8.56
CA THR A 63 -1.25 -13.84 -9.98
C THR A 63 -2.72 -13.54 -10.20
N ILE A 64 -3.59 -13.70 -9.20
CA ILE A 64 -5.05 -13.64 -9.37
C ILE A 64 -5.52 -12.18 -9.29
N PRO A 65 -6.02 -11.60 -10.41
CA PRO A 65 -6.58 -10.25 -10.40
C PRO A 65 -7.83 -10.17 -9.52
N GLY A 66 -7.98 -9.07 -8.80
CA GLY A 66 -9.17 -8.81 -8.00
C GLY A 66 -9.26 -9.57 -6.68
N GLU A 67 -8.36 -10.51 -6.40
CA GLU A 67 -8.38 -11.33 -5.19
C GLU A 67 -7.02 -11.45 -4.52
N GLY A 68 -5.96 -11.58 -5.30
CA GLY A 68 -4.62 -11.85 -4.81
C GLY A 68 -3.99 -10.69 -4.04
N PRO A 69 -3.00 -10.99 -3.19
CA PRO A 69 -2.22 -9.96 -2.52
C PRO A 69 -1.38 -9.16 -3.52
N ILE A 70 -0.78 -8.06 -3.06
CA ILE A 70 0.21 -7.34 -3.87
C ILE A 70 1.39 -8.29 -4.17
N PRO A 71 1.85 -8.40 -5.42
CA PRO A 71 2.97 -9.27 -5.76
C PRO A 71 4.26 -8.87 -5.05
N GLU A 72 5.11 -9.84 -4.75
CA GLU A 72 6.46 -9.57 -4.24
C GLU A 72 7.25 -8.72 -5.22
N GLY A 73 8.07 -7.82 -4.70
CA GLY A 73 8.93 -6.98 -5.53
C GLY A 73 9.28 -5.65 -4.90
N GLN A 74 9.79 -4.76 -5.74
CA GLN A 74 10.21 -3.41 -5.37
C GLN A 74 9.21 -2.38 -5.88
N TYR A 75 8.79 -1.51 -4.98
CA TYR A 75 7.80 -0.47 -5.21
C TYR A 75 8.25 0.84 -4.59
N TRP A 76 7.52 1.91 -4.86
CA TRP A 76 7.65 3.17 -4.15
C TRP A 76 6.30 3.82 -3.90
N VAL A 77 6.25 4.61 -2.86
CA VAL A 77 5.10 5.46 -2.53
C VAL A 77 5.56 6.92 -2.48
N GLN A 78 4.65 7.83 -2.79
CA GLN A 78 4.95 9.24 -2.83
C GLN A 78 3.93 9.98 -1.96
N PRO A 79 4.34 10.46 -0.76
CA PRO A 79 3.41 11.07 0.20
C PRO A 79 2.60 12.23 -0.34
N SER A 80 3.14 12.98 -1.31
CA SER A 80 2.40 14.06 -1.97
C SER A 80 1.12 13.60 -2.67
N GLU A 81 1.05 12.34 -3.10
CA GLU A 81 -0.15 11.78 -3.74
C GLU A 81 -1.31 11.60 -2.76
N LEU A 82 -1.02 11.47 -1.47
CA LEU A 82 -2.04 11.46 -0.43
C LEU A 82 -2.83 12.77 -0.41
N TRP A 83 -2.16 13.90 -0.67
CA TRP A 83 -2.74 15.24 -0.70
C TRP A 83 -3.41 15.55 -2.04
N GLU A 84 -2.84 15.11 -3.14
CA GLU A 84 -3.34 15.35 -4.51
C GLU A 84 -4.66 14.62 -4.79
N ASN A 85 -4.90 13.47 -4.16
CA ASN A 85 -6.14 12.73 -4.30
C ASN A 85 -7.33 13.37 -3.56
N ASN A 86 -7.24 14.64 -3.18
CA ASN A 86 -8.31 15.39 -2.54
C ASN A 86 -8.94 14.62 -1.37
N TRP A 87 -8.20 14.53 -0.29
CA TRP A 87 -8.66 13.96 0.98
C TRP A 87 -10.11 14.35 1.32
N PHE A 88 -10.48 15.62 1.07
CA PHE A 88 -11.84 16.10 1.28
C PHE A 88 -12.88 15.39 0.39
N LYS A 89 -12.55 15.03 -0.84
CA LYS A 89 -13.48 14.29 -1.70
C LYS A 89 -13.62 12.83 -1.31
N SER A 90 -12.54 12.19 -0.86
CA SER A 90 -12.62 10.79 -0.42
C SER A 90 -13.38 10.63 0.89
N VAL A 91 -13.32 11.61 1.78
CA VAL A 91 -14.08 11.62 3.04
C VAL A 91 -15.59 11.74 2.80
N PHE A 92 -15.99 12.46 1.74
CA PHE A 92 -17.41 12.67 1.45
C PHE A 92 -18.04 11.64 0.51
N PHE A 93 -17.27 10.98 -0.33
CA PHE A 93 -17.79 10.15 -1.42
C PHE A 93 -17.41 8.66 -1.38
N ALA A 94 -16.46 8.25 -0.57
CA ALA A 94 -16.13 6.84 -0.40
C ALA A 94 -16.64 6.33 0.95
N PRO A 95 -17.25 5.13 1.02
CA PRO A 95 -17.61 4.56 2.31
C PRO A 95 -16.35 4.42 3.17
N ARG A 96 -16.32 5.06 4.31
CA ARG A 96 -15.21 4.98 5.29
C ARG A 96 -14.84 3.54 5.64
N SER A 97 -15.82 2.63 5.58
CA SER A 97 -15.65 1.22 5.85
C SER A 97 -14.74 0.50 4.84
N ALA A 98 -14.66 0.97 3.58
CA ALA A 98 -13.90 0.29 2.52
C ALA A 98 -12.44 0.78 2.41
N TRP A 99 -12.17 2.06 2.73
CA TRP A 99 -10.87 2.69 2.43
C TRP A 99 -10.23 3.38 3.64
N GLY A 100 -10.93 3.47 4.78
CA GLY A 100 -10.50 4.31 5.88
C GLY A 100 -10.50 5.80 5.50
N ASN A 101 -9.72 6.59 6.23
CA ASN A 101 -9.60 8.03 5.98
C ASN A 101 -8.57 8.39 4.90
N PHE A 102 -7.62 7.49 4.62
CA PHE A 102 -6.48 7.75 3.74
C PHE A 102 -6.21 6.57 2.81
N ARG A 103 -5.72 6.87 1.64
CA ARG A 103 -5.09 5.89 0.75
C ARG A 103 -3.87 6.51 0.08
N LEU A 104 -2.85 5.72 -0.14
CA LEU A 104 -1.59 6.11 -0.75
C LEU A 104 -1.25 5.12 -1.86
N ALA A 105 -1.08 5.62 -3.09
CA ALA A 105 -0.77 4.78 -4.23
C ALA A 105 0.59 4.09 -4.07
N ILE A 106 0.66 2.82 -4.46
CA ILE A 106 1.89 2.03 -4.53
C ILE A 106 2.24 1.85 -6.00
N HIS A 107 3.43 2.30 -6.41
CA HIS A 107 3.92 2.19 -7.77
C HIS A 107 5.01 1.14 -7.88
N PRO A 108 4.92 0.20 -8.84
CA PRO A 108 5.99 -0.75 -9.06
C PRO A 108 7.17 -0.10 -9.81
N TYR A 109 8.40 -0.45 -9.44
CA TYR A 109 9.54 -0.18 -10.31
C TYR A 109 9.44 -1.00 -11.61
N PRO A 110 10.04 -0.55 -12.72
CA PRO A 110 9.85 -1.18 -14.04
C PRO A 110 10.19 -2.67 -14.12
N ASN A 111 11.10 -3.15 -13.27
CA ASN A 111 11.53 -4.56 -13.23
C ASN A 111 10.69 -5.42 -12.26
N THR A 112 9.69 -4.85 -11.61
CA THR A 112 8.83 -5.60 -10.69
C THR A 112 7.82 -6.43 -11.47
N GLN A 113 7.75 -7.73 -11.17
CA GLN A 113 6.77 -8.64 -11.78
C GLN A 113 5.40 -8.44 -11.10
N THR A 114 4.51 -7.76 -11.78
CA THR A 114 3.15 -7.49 -11.27
C THR A 114 2.08 -8.41 -11.86
N TYR A 115 2.45 -9.32 -12.75
CA TYR A 115 1.52 -10.23 -13.46
C TYR A 115 0.41 -9.47 -14.18
N THR A 116 0.75 -8.35 -14.83
CA THR A 116 -0.17 -7.43 -15.52
C THR A 116 -1.21 -6.77 -14.59
N ARG A 117 -1.03 -6.86 -13.29
CA ARG A 117 -1.87 -6.23 -12.28
C ARG A 117 -1.39 -4.83 -11.93
N GLY A 118 -2.29 -4.01 -11.41
CA GLY A 118 -1.99 -2.64 -10.98
C GLY A 118 -3.08 -2.12 -10.04
N GLY A 119 -3.03 -0.82 -9.72
CA GLY A 119 -3.97 -0.21 -8.80
C GLY A 119 -3.74 -0.63 -7.35
N PHE A 120 -2.48 -0.71 -6.94
CA PHE A 120 -2.10 -1.05 -5.56
C PHE A 120 -2.08 0.20 -4.69
N PHE A 121 -2.56 0.05 -3.45
CA PHE A 121 -2.61 1.14 -2.46
C PHE A 121 -2.23 0.65 -1.07
N ILE A 122 -1.71 1.56 -0.25
CA ILE A 122 -1.76 1.43 1.21
C ILE A 122 -3.04 2.14 1.66
N HIS A 123 -3.89 1.47 2.41
CA HIS A 123 -5.14 2.05 2.90
C HIS A 123 -5.56 1.47 4.25
N GLY A 124 -6.58 2.04 4.83
CA GLY A 124 -7.25 1.54 6.02
C GLY A 124 -8.69 1.10 5.73
N GLY A 125 -9.39 0.71 6.76
CA GLY A 125 -10.80 0.30 6.70
C GLY A 125 -11.20 -0.50 7.94
N SER A 126 -12.45 -0.88 8.01
CA SER A 126 -12.99 -1.67 9.13
C SER A 126 -12.93 -3.19 8.89
N THR A 127 -12.84 -3.60 7.63
CA THR A 127 -12.80 -5.03 7.26
C THR A 127 -11.46 -5.34 6.62
N PRO A 128 -10.67 -6.28 7.19
CA PRO A 128 -9.38 -6.64 6.63
C PRO A 128 -9.49 -7.28 5.25
N GLY A 129 -8.60 -6.87 4.36
CA GLY A 129 -8.41 -7.50 3.07
C GLY A 129 -9.00 -6.74 1.91
N SER A 130 -8.17 -6.52 0.92
CA SER A 130 -8.57 -5.99 -0.39
C SER A 130 -7.61 -6.43 -1.48
N ALA A 131 -8.12 -6.51 -2.69
CA ALA A 131 -7.36 -7.01 -3.84
C ALA A 131 -6.12 -6.15 -4.13
N GLY A 132 -4.93 -6.70 -3.89
CA GLY A 132 -3.65 -6.08 -4.25
C GLY A 132 -3.25 -4.87 -3.43
N CYS A 133 -3.96 -4.54 -2.36
CA CYS A 133 -3.61 -3.43 -1.49
C CYS A 133 -2.93 -3.92 -0.20
N SER A 134 -2.15 -3.05 0.42
CA SER A 134 -1.68 -3.24 1.79
C SER A 134 -2.70 -2.57 2.72
N ASP A 135 -3.48 -3.37 3.41
CA ASP A 135 -4.58 -2.93 4.26
C ASP A 135 -4.15 -2.86 5.72
N LEU A 136 -4.04 -1.66 6.25
CA LEU A 136 -3.66 -1.39 7.64
C LEU A 136 -4.85 -1.33 8.59
N THR A 137 -6.06 -1.55 8.10
CA THR A 137 -7.29 -1.50 8.88
C THR A 137 -7.39 -0.23 9.74
N MET A 138 -7.53 -0.36 11.04
CA MET A 138 -7.61 0.76 11.99
C MET A 138 -6.27 1.49 12.23
N HIS A 139 -5.14 0.96 11.71
CA HIS A 139 -3.81 1.50 11.97
C HIS A 139 -3.35 2.55 10.94
N MET A 140 -4.14 2.78 9.88
CA MET A 140 -3.75 3.69 8.80
C MET A 140 -3.52 5.12 9.27
N ASP A 141 -4.38 5.64 10.14
CA ASP A 141 -4.26 7.01 10.65
C ASP A 141 -2.95 7.20 11.44
N SER A 142 -2.60 6.24 12.29
CA SER A 142 -1.34 6.25 13.05
C SER A 142 -0.12 6.16 12.15
N PHE A 143 -0.20 5.36 11.09
CA PHE A 143 0.85 5.23 10.09
C PHE A 143 1.11 6.54 9.36
N ILE A 144 0.04 7.20 8.89
CA ILE A 144 0.14 8.49 8.18
C ILE A 144 0.69 9.59 9.09
N GLU A 145 0.22 9.66 10.34
CA GLU A 145 0.73 10.60 11.32
C GLU A 145 2.24 10.40 11.56
N LYS A 146 2.67 9.15 11.71
CA LYS A 146 4.08 8.82 11.88
C LYS A 146 4.93 9.18 10.67
N LEU A 147 4.46 8.88 9.46
CA LEU A 147 5.14 9.28 8.23
C LEU A 147 5.29 10.80 8.14
N SER A 148 4.23 11.53 8.43
CA SER A 148 4.24 13.00 8.41
C SER A 148 5.28 13.56 9.38
N ASN A 149 5.35 13.01 10.59
CA ASN A 149 6.33 13.41 11.60
C ASN A 149 7.78 13.11 11.18
N ILE A 150 8.04 11.93 10.62
CA ILE A 150 9.39 11.54 10.16
C ILE A 150 9.85 12.42 9.00
N LEU A 151 8.97 12.73 8.07
CA LEU A 151 9.29 13.51 6.88
C LEU A 151 9.38 15.02 7.15
N GLY A 152 9.01 15.45 8.36
CA GLY A 152 9.11 16.85 8.76
C GLY A 152 8.32 17.82 7.87
N GLY A 153 7.18 17.38 7.34
CA GLY A 153 6.35 18.19 6.45
C GLY A 153 6.86 18.32 5.03
N GLN A 154 7.81 17.45 4.60
CA GLN A 154 8.29 17.40 3.22
C GLN A 154 7.58 16.28 2.42
N PRO A 155 6.43 16.54 1.79
CA PRO A 155 5.68 15.52 1.05
C PRO A 155 6.27 15.19 -0.33
N THR A 156 7.29 15.91 -0.78
CA THR A 156 7.87 15.82 -2.13
C THR A 156 8.96 14.77 -2.28
N CYS A 157 9.05 13.80 -1.37
CA CYS A 157 9.95 12.68 -1.48
C CYS A 157 9.19 11.41 -1.86
N HIS A 158 9.91 10.42 -2.41
CA HIS A 158 9.39 9.07 -2.55
C HIS A 158 10.04 8.14 -1.55
N ILE A 159 9.32 7.12 -1.12
CA ILE A 159 9.76 6.15 -0.14
C ILE A 159 9.80 4.77 -0.81
N PRO A 160 10.97 4.10 -0.88
CA PRO A 160 11.05 2.73 -1.37
C PRO A 160 10.22 1.79 -0.48
N LEU A 161 9.50 0.88 -1.11
CA LEU A 161 8.71 -0.17 -0.45
C LEU A 161 9.12 -1.52 -1.02
N THR A 162 9.58 -2.41 -0.16
CA THR A 162 9.81 -3.81 -0.51
C THR A 162 8.62 -4.65 -0.05
N VAL A 163 8.10 -5.48 -0.93
CA VAL A 163 7.11 -6.51 -0.61
C VAL A 163 7.80 -7.87 -0.67
N ARG A 164 7.86 -8.54 0.45
CA ARG A 164 8.51 -9.86 0.56
C ARG A 164 7.78 -10.71 1.59
N TYR A 165 7.23 -11.81 1.14
CA TYR A 165 6.53 -12.74 2.02
C TYR A 165 7.48 -13.81 2.56
N PRO A 166 7.29 -14.25 3.82
CA PRO A 166 8.04 -15.37 4.36
C PRO A 166 7.80 -16.63 3.50
N LYS A 167 8.87 -17.34 3.19
CA LYS A 167 8.75 -18.66 2.54
C LYS A 167 8.36 -19.69 3.59
N PRO A 168 7.49 -20.64 3.24
CA PRO A 168 7.14 -21.74 4.12
C PRO A 168 8.35 -22.61 4.44
#